data_3cd010306559b8d96f4e55a53e7b0549
#
_entry.id   3cd010306559b8d96f4e55a53e7b0549
#
_cell.length_a   1.000
_cell.length_b   1.000
_cell.length_c   1.000
_cell.angle_alpha   90.00
_cell.angle_beta   90.00
_cell.angle_gamma   90.00
#
_symmetry.space_group_name_H-M   'P 1'
#
loop_
_entity.id
_entity.type
_entity.pdbx_description
1 polymer ?
#
loop_
_entity_poly.entity_id
_entity_poly.type
_entity_poly.pdbx_seq_one_letter_code
_entity_poly.pdbx_strand_id
1 'polypeptide(L)'
;MSNLSDLLPAGAGGKQVDFVASGTIGNGVTVGLNSNGTVSAIATVQNSPPVYGAESVIFVNSGEQTAVAYDSLNNKVVVAYRDNSNSSYMTAIVGTVSGSSISFGSSYVFLSRQVSFLSMDFDATAGKVVVAYKDSQDNYGYAQVGTVSGTSISFGSQVLVSGNSSDDFSVVYDGTAGKTVVFYRGTPYNVAGEAKVGTVSGTSISFGSLATWTNNNPGYISSAYDSTSGKVVVVYADQSASSAKAIVGTVSGTSISFGSEGTLDSGLLYASDTTYDSNAQRIVVAYTDANNSNYLTTIVGTVSGTSISFGTSVVVVSSYTQNSCVDFDATANKVLIAYRDNSNNNYGTTKIGTVSGTSISLSSASVFVSGLTNWLRGVYDPDSQRIVLAYSREISSQYKFVAQTAQLASQNFTSFVGISDAAISSAASGSVTIKGGISSNVTGLTANSTYYVQSDGTLSTTSSSVLAGKALSSTSINLDYTT
;
A
#
# COMPACT_ATOMS: atom_id res chain seq x y z
N MET A 1 -8.12 1.96 30.60
CA MET A 1 -6.82 1.48 31.15
C MET A 1 -6.32 2.55 32.12
N SER A 2 -6.06 2.18 33.36
CA SER A 2 -5.52 3.12 34.36
C SER A 2 -4.13 3.57 33.91
N ASN A 3 -3.90 4.88 33.95
CA ASN A 3 -2.64 5.48 33.55
C ASN A 3 -1.54 5.02 34.52
N LEU A 4 -0.36 4.60 34.03
CA LEU A 4 0.75 4.14 34.89
C LEU A 4 1.18 5.23 35.89
N SER A 5 0.99 6.51 35.54
CA SER A 5 1.21 7.66 36.43
C SER A 5 0.28 7.69 37.65
N ASP A 6 -0.88 7.02 37.59
CA ASP A 6 -1.86 6.95 38.69
C ASP A 6 -1.52 5.88 39.72
N LEU A 7 -0.55 5.01 39.41
CA LEU A 7 -0.07 3.91 40.26
C LEU A 7 1.13 4.31 41.12
N LEU A 8 1.75 5.46 40.87
CA LEU A 8 2.91 5.93 41.65
C LEU A 8 2.46 6.90 42.75
N PRO A 9 2.89 6.72 44.03
CA PRO A 9 2.60 7.65 45.09
C PRO A 9 3.08 9.07 44.74
N ALA A 10 2.26 10.07 45.02
CA ALA A 10 2.64 11.46 44.88
C ALA A 10 3.88 11.75 45.74
N GLY A 11 5.03 12.05 45.12
CA GLY A 11 6.29 12.33 45.80
C GLY A 11 7.33 11.24 45.84
N ALA A 12 7.14 10.09 45.17
CA ALA A 12 8.18 9.10 44.95
C ALA A 12 9.29 9.72 44.08
N GLY A 13 10.37 10.13 44.69
CA GLY A 13 11.50 10.79 44.06
C GLY A 13 12.36 9.82 43.26
N GLY A 14 12.14 9.71 42.04
CA GLY A 14 12.86 8.87 41.09
C GLY A 14 11.86 8.30 40.12
N LYS A 15 11.70 8.92 38.97
CA LYS A 15 10.76 8.45 37.96
C LYS A 15 11.40 7.35 37.14
N GLN A 16 11.85 6.31 37.81
CA GLN A 16 12.42 5.08 37.30
C GLN A 16 11.56 3.90 37.78
N VAL A 17 11.30 2.98 36.89
CA VAL A 17 10.54 1.76 37.17
C VAL A 17 11.29 0.58 36.57
N ASP A 18 11.39 -0.51 37.34
CA ASP A 18 11.94 -1.74 36.83
C ASP A 18 10.92 -2.53 36.05
N PHE A 19 11.26 -2.87 34.81
CA PHE A 19 10.46 -3.70 33.92
C PHE A 19 11.21 -4.95 33.51
N VAL A 20 10.48 -6.03 33.26
CA VAL A 20 11.03 -7.22 32.61
C VAL A 20 11.13 -6.99 31.12
N ALA A 21 12.30 -7.22 30.53
CA ALA A 21 12.53 -7.05 29.12
C ALA A 21 12.02 -8.24 28.30
N SER A 22 11.24 -7.95 27.26
CA SER A 22 10.90 -8.91 26.21
C SER A 22 11.86 -8.74 25.04
N GLY A 23 12.97 -9.45 25.09
CA GLY A 23 14.12 -9.27 24.20
C GLY A 23 15.23 -8.41 24.84
N THR A 24 16.40 -8.37 24.21
CA THR A 24 17.53 -7.56 24.69
C THR A 24 17.28 -6.08 24.39
N ILE A 25 17.47 -5.22 25.38
CA ILE A 25 17.34 -3.77 25.28
C ILE A 25 18.71 -3.14 25.51
N GLY A 26 19.13 -2.22 24.64
CA GLY A 26 20.37 -1.45 24.82
C GLY A 26 20.25 -0.39 25.90
N ASN A 27 21.36 0.25 26.28
CA ASN A 27 21.38 1.42 27.15
C ASN A 27 20.88 2.67 26.39
N GLY A 28 20.05 3.50 27.02
CA GLY A 28 19.54 4.74 26.42
C GLY A 28 18.53 4.52 25.30
N VAL A 29 17.93 3.33 25.22
CA VAL A 29 16.97 2.96 24.17
C VAL A 29 15.55 3.30 24.63
N THR A 30 14.77 3.86 23.74
CA THR A 30 13.32 4.06 23.93
C THR A 30 12.62 2.72 24.06
N VAL A 31 11.74 2.58 25.03
CA VAL A 31 11.02 1.33 25.28
C VAL A 31 9.51 1.51 25.28
N GLY A 32 8.82 0.52 24.76
CA GLY A 32 7.35 0.43 24.73
C GLY A 32 6.86 -0.67 25.67
N LEU A 33 5.68 -0.45 26.29
CA LEU A 33 5.01 -1.40 27.15
C LEU A 33 4.22 -2.41 26.31
N ASN A 34 4.45 -3.67 26.53
CA ASN A 34 3.72 -4.78 25.92
C ASN A 34 2.43 -5.09 26.70
N SER A 35 1.46 -5.72 26.06
CA SER A 35 0.17 -6.08 26.66
C SER A 35 0.29 -7.05 27.86
N ASN A 36 1.41 -7.78 27.98
CA ASN A 36 1.71 -8.68 29.10
C ASN A 36 2.49 -8.01 30.24
N GLY A 37 2.67 -6.68 30.21
CA GLY A 37 3.38 -5.91 31.23
C GLY A 37 4.91 -5.92 31.13
N THR A 38 5.50 -6.61 30.14
CA THR A 38 6.93 -6.50 29.84
C THR A 38 7.20 -5.26 28.97
N VAL A 39 8.47 -4.87 28.85
CA VAL A 39 8.90 -3.83 27.91
C VAL A 39 9.79 -4.40 26.82
N SER A 40 9.72 -3.81 25.64
CA SER A 40 10.63 -4.07 24.52
C SER A 40 11.21 -2.76 23.98
N ALA A 41 12.41 -2.84 23.40
CA ALA A 41 12.95 -1.70 22.68
C ALA A 41 11.94 -1.28 21.59
N ILE A 42 11.66 0.03 21.49
CA ILE A 42 11.07 0.60 20.30
C ILE A 42 12.20 0.62 19.27
N ALA A 43 12.45 -0.51 18.66
CA ALA A 43 13.44 -0.63 17.60
C ALA A 43 12.68 -0.71 16.29
N THR A 44 13.34 -0.35 15.21
CA THR A 44 12.89 -0.74 13.89
C THR A 44 12.60 -2.24 13.88
N VAL A 45 11.33 -2.62 13.89
CA VAL A 45 10.92 -3.96 13.48
C VAL A 45 11.12 -4.00 11.95
N GLN A 46 12.35 -3.64 11.54
CA GLN A 46 12.67 -3.43 10.12
C GLN A 46 12.60 -4.72 9.31
N ASN A 47 12.57 -5.88 9.94
CA ASN A 47 12.74 -7.13 9.21
C ASN A 47 11.90 -8.30 9.72
N SER A 48 10.92 -8.09 10.60
CA SER A 48 10.01 -9.18 10.91
C SER A 48 9.16 -9.47 9.66
N PRO A 49 9.14 -10.73 9.19
CA PRO A 49 8.28 -11.09 8.07
C PRO A 49 6.82 -10.79 8.41
N PRO A 50 5.98 -10.49 7.41
CA PRO A 50 4.54 -10.34 7.65
C PRO A 50 3.95 -11.59 8.28
N VAL A 51 2.93 -11.41 9.11
CA VAL A 51 2.12 -12.52 9.63
C VAL A 51 0.98 -12.75 8.65
N TYR A 52 0.97 -13.92 8.03
CA TYR A 52 -0.05 -14.27 7.05
C TYR A 52 -1.22 -14.98 7.71
N GLY A 53 -2.44 -14.64 7.30
CA GLY A 53 -3.63 -15.38 7.64
C GLY A 53 -3.74 -16.68 6.83
N ALA A 54 -4.73 -17.50 7.17
CA ALA A 54 -5.05 -18.66 6.35
C ALA A 54 -5.64 -18.23 5.00
N GLU A 55 -5.35 -19.00 3.94
CA GLU A 55 -6.00 -18.81 2.65
C GLU A 55 -7.49 -19.06 2.74
N SER A 56 -8.27 -18.18 2.17
CA SER A 56 -9.70 -18.35 1.92
C SER A 56 -9.93 -18.59 0.44
N VAL A 57 -10.50 -19.75 0.11
CA VAL A 57 -10.77 -20.12 -1.28
C VAL A 57 -11.99 -19.33 -1.78
N ILE A 58 -11.82 -18.56 -2.85
CA ILE A 58 -12.90 -17.90 -3.56
C ILE A 58 -13.61 -18.90 -4.45
N PHE A 59 -12.84 -19.64 -5.28
CA PHE A 59 -13.36 -20.80 -6.02
C PHE A 59 -12.23 -21.74 -6.44
N VAL A 60 -12.60 -22.95 -6.81
CA VAL A 60 -11.68 -24.01 -7.26
C VAL A 60 -11.54 -23.92 -8.78
N ASN A 61 -10.63 -23.11 -9.24
CA ASN A 61 -10.09 -22.94 -10.59
C ASN A 61 -9.21 -21.68 -10.61
N SER A 62 -8.58 -21.35 -11.75
CA SER A 62 -7.83 -20.09 -11.86
C SER A 62 -8.75 -18.89 -12.12
N GLY A 63 -8.61 -17.84 -11.33
CA GLY A 63 -9.09 -16.51 -11.67
C GLY A 63 -8.02 -15.75 -12.45
N GLU A 64 -8.45 -14.93 -13.37
CA GLU A 64 -7.56 -14.08 -14.18
C GLU A 64 -8.09 -12.64 -14.20
N GLN A 65 -7.31 -11.70 -14.75
CA GLN A 65 -7.71 -10.30 -14.83
C GLN A 65 -8.25 -9.78 -13.48
N THR A 66 -7.45 -9.97 -12.41
CA THR A 66 -7.86 -9.65 -11.04
C THR A 66 -7.73 -8.16 -10.77
N ALA A 67 -8.72 -7.58 -10.08
CA ALA A 67 -8.67 -6.25 -9.50
C ALA A 67 -9.26 -6.30 -8.08
N VAL A 68 -8.74 -5.48 -7.17
CA VAL A 68 -9.20 -5.38 -5.78
C VAL A 68 -9.39 -3.93 -5.38
N ALA A 69 -10.36 -3.68 -4.50
CA ALA A 69 -10.56 -2.37 -3.89
C ALA A 69 -11.07 -2.53 -2.45
N TYR A 70 -10.78 -1.56 -1.61
CA TYR A 70 -11.32 -1.49 -0.26
C TYR A 70 -12.46 -0.48 -0.18
N ASP A 71 -13.64 -0.96 0.14
CA ASP A 71 -14.83 -0.16 0.41
C ASP A 71 -14.79 0.34 1.86
N SER A 72 -14.31 1.55 2.05
CA SER A 72 -14.15 2.18 3.36
C SER A 72 -15.48 2.57 4.02
N LEU A 73 -16.57 2.62 3.27
CA LEU A 73 -17.90 2.90 3.83
C LEU A 73 -18.51 1.68 4.53
N ASN A 74 -18.30 0.49 3.95
CA ASN A 74 -18.86 -0.76 4.43
C ASN A 74 -17.83 -1.65 5.13
N ASN A 75 -16.56 -1.25 5.18
CA ASN A 75 -15.43 -2.04 5.69
C ASN A 75 -15.36 -3.40 5.02
N LYS A 76 -15.26 -3.39 3.69
CA LYS A 76 -15.25 -4.58 2.85
C LYS A 76 -14.16 -4.54 1.79
N VAL A 77 -13.64 -5.70 1.47
CA VAL A 77 -12.76 -5.89 0.32
C VAL A 77 -13.60 -6.40 -0.85
N VAL A 78 -13.52 -5.75 -1.98
CA VAL A 78 -14.16 -6.20 -3.21
C VAL A 78 -13.09 -6.78 -4.12
N VAL A 79 -13.32 -7.99 -4.61
CA VAL A 79 -12.45 -8.67 -5.59
C VAL A 79 -13.25 -8.89 -6.86
N ALA A 80 -12.78 -8.35 -7.97
CA ALA A 80 -13.31 -8.60 -9.30
C ALA A 80 -12.32 -9.44 -10.09
N TYR A 81 -12.81 -10.40 -10.86
CA TYR A 81 -11.98 -11.37 -11.57
C TYR A 81 -12.71 -12.00 -12.75
N ARG A 82 -11.95 -12.53 -13.70
CA ARG A 82 -12.46 -13.42 -14.74
C ARG A 82 -12.56 -14.84 -14.20
N ASP A 83 -13.75 -15.39 -14.15
CA ASP A 83 -14.01 -16.74 -13.67
C ASP A 83 -13.92 -17.76 -14.80
N ASN A 84 -12.77 -18.44 -14.92
CA ASN A 84 -12.55 -19.43 -15.95
C ASN A 84 -13.38 -20.71 -15.76
N SER A 85 -14.00 -20.92 -14.58
CA SER A 85 -14.93 -22.02 -14.35
C SER A 85 -16.35 -21.70 -14.82
N ASN A 86 -16.65 -20.42 -15.04
CA ASN A 86 -17.97 -19.91 -15.48
C ASN A 86 -17.88 -19.19 -16.82
N SER A 87 -17.51 -19.90 -17.88
CA SER A 87 -17.40 -19.37 -19.25
C SER A 87 -16.52 -18.12 -19.37
N SER A 88 -15.58 -17.93 -18.46
CA SER A 88 -14.71 -16.75 -18.36
C SER A 88 -15.49 -15.44 -18.16
N TYR A 89 -16.63 -15.50 -17.50
CA TYR A 89 -17.45 -14.34 -17.18
C TYR A 89 -16.82 -13.49 -16.09
N MET A 90 -17.08 -12.20 -16.15
CA MET A 90 -16.61 -11.26 -15.12
C MET A 90 -17.46 -11.35 -13.87
N THR A 91 -16.81 -11.66 -12.79
CA THR A 91 -17.43 -11.95 -11.51
C THR A 91 -16.82 -11.05 -10.43
N ALA A 92 -17.62 -10.64 -9.47
CA ALA A 92 -17.15 -9.92 -8.28
C ALA A 92 -17.65 -10.62 -7.01
N ILE A 93 -16.88 -10.47 -5.93
CA ILE A 93 -17.21 -11.03 -4.63
C ILE A 93 -16.78 -10.06 -3.52
N VAL A 94 -17.54 -10.07 -2.42
CA VAL A 94 -17.30 -9.19 -1.26
C VAL A 94 -16.68 -10.00 -0.13
N GLY A 95 -15.52 -9.57 0.34
CA GLY A 95 -14.80 -10.12 1.47
C GLY A 95 -14.97 -9.30 2.74
N THR A 96 -15.04 -9.98 3.86
CA THR A 96 -15.01 -9.39 5.21
C THR A 96 -13.79 -9.90 5.95
N VAL A 97 -12.88 -9.02 6.32
CA VAL A 97 -11.72 -9.38 7.15
C VAL A 97 -12.13 -9.36 8.61
N SER A 98 -11.74 -10.39 9.35
CA SER A 98 -11.93 -10.50 10.80
C SER A 98 -10.71 -11.16 11.42
N GLY A 99 -9.96 -10.41 12.22
CA GLY A 99 -8.64 -10.84 12.70
C GLY A 99 -7.71 -11.18 11.55
N SER A 100 -7.16 -12.39 11.51
CA SER A 100 -6.27 -12.86 10.43
C SER A 100 -7.00 -13.56 9.28
N SER A 101 -8.31 -13.67 9.30
CA SER A 101 -9.10 -14.40 8.31
C SER A 101 -9.88 -13.45 7.42
N ILE A 102 -10.13 -13.86 6.18
CA ILE A 102 -11.10 -13.22 5.29
C ILE A 102 -12.17 -14.24 4.91
N SER A 103 -13.43 -13.83 4.97
CA SER A 103 -14.58 -14.63 4.54
C SER A 103 -15.30 -13.92 3.40
N PHE A 104 -15.87 -14.70 2.49
CA PHE A 104 -16.52 -14.18 1.29
C PHE A 104 -18.02 -14.44 1.29
N GLY A 105 -18.79 -13.49 0.75
CA GLY A 105 -20.20 -13.65 0.44
C GLY A 105 -20.43 -14.45 -0.84
N SER A 106 -21.59 -14.27 -1.45
CA SER A 106 -21.90 -14.88 -2.75
C SER A 106 -21.27 -14.11 -3.90
N SER A 107 -20.73 -14.83 -4.88
CA SER A 107 -20.23 -14.23 -6.11
C SER A 107 -21.35 -13.65 -6.96
N TYR A 108 -21.07 -12.59 -7.69
CA TYR A 108 -22.00 -11.91 -8.60
C TYR A 108 -21.37 -11.75 -9.98
N VAL A 109 -22.01 -12.32 -11.01
CA VAL A 109 -21.60 -12.13 -12.41
C VAL A 109 -22.11 -10.76 -12.86
N PHE A 110 -21.20 -9.80 -13.05
CA PHE A 110 -21.59 -8.46 -13.50
C PHE A 110 -21.51 -8.29 -15.01
N LEU A 111 -20.82 -9.22 -15.72
CA LEU A 111 -20.76 -9.22 -17.17
C LEU A 111 -20.60 -10.65 -17.70
N SER A 112 -21.58 -11.11 -18.49
CA SER A 112 -21.59 -12.48 -19.07
C SER A 112 -20.74 -12.56 -20.33
N ARG A 113 -19.50 -12.09 -20.28
CA ARG A 113 -18.48 -12.17 -21.34
C ARG A 113 -17.09 -11.90 -20.80
N GLN A 114 -16.09 -12.15 -21.64
CA GLN A 114 -14.69 -11.93 -21.31
C GLN A 114 -14.32 -10.45 -21.40
N VAL A 115 -13.40 -10.03 -20.55
CA VAL A 115 -12.75 -8.72 -20.64
C VAL A 115 -11.23 -8.89 -20.49
N SER A 116 -10.52 -7.79 -20.79
CA SER A 116 -9.09 -7.64 -20.55
C SER A 116 -8.81 -6.32 -19.85
N PHE A 117 -7.62 -6.21 -19.24
CA PHE A 117 -7.15 -4.97 -18.60
C PHE A 117 -8.11 -4.43 -17.53
N LEU A 118 -8.57 -5.32 -16.63
CA LEU A 118 -9.46 -4.97 -15.52
C LEU A 118 -8.72 -4.13 -14.48
N SER A 119 -9.31 -3.00 -14.11
CA SER A 119 -8.85 -2.16 -13.00
C SER A 119 -10.05 -1.68 -12.18
N MET A 120 -9.86 -1.43 -10.89
CA MET A 120 -10.92 -1.07 -9.96
C MET A 120 -10.40 -0.17 -8.85
N ASP A 121 -11.20 0.80 -8.44
CA ASP A 121 -10.96 1.59 -7.24
C ASP A 121 -12.28 1.96 -6.55
N PHE A 122 -12.19 2.44 -5.32
CA PHE A 122 -13.34 2.84 -4.51
C PHE A 122 -13.52 4.37 -4.53
N ASP A 123 -14.64 4.83 -5.05
CA ASP A 123 -15.08 6.23 -4.98
C ASP A 123 -15.69 6.50 -3.60
N ALA A 124 -14.90 7.07 -2.69
CA ALA A 124 -15.30 7.32 -1.32
C ALA A 124 -16.38 8.41 -1.20
N THR A 125 -16.48 9.35 -2.17
CA THR A 125 -17.53 10.36 -2.19
C THR A 125 -18.90 9.74 -2.49
N ALA A 126 -18.95 8.82 -3.43
CA ALA A 126 -20.19 8.14 -3.80
C ALA A 126 -20.47 6.91 -2.95
N GLY A 127 -19.47 6.38 -2.23
CA GLY A 127 -19.54 5.10 -1.51
C GLY A 127 -19.75 3.94 -2.49
N LYS A 128 -19.02 3.91 -3.59
CA LYS A 128 -19.18 2.95 -4.68
C LYS A 128 -17.84 2.45 -5.19
N VAL A 129 -17.85 1.23 -5.70
CA VAL A 129 -16.72 0.67 -6.45
C VAL A 129 -16.88 1.02 -7.91
N VAL A 130 -15.82 1.46 -8.57
CA VAL A 130 -15.79 1.69 -10.02
C VAL A 130 -14.82 0.70 -10.64
N VAL A 131 -15.31 -0.08 -11.61
CA VAL A 131 -14.49 -0.97 -12.45
C VAL A 131 -14.40 -0.40 -13.85
N ALA A 132 -13.21 -0.51 -14.47
CA ALA A 132 -13.03 -0.21 -15.90
C ALA A 132 -12.27 -1.36 -16.56
N TYR A 133 -12.58 -1.61 -17.83
CA TYR A 133 -12.05 -2.73 -18.58
C TYR A 133 -12.25 -2.57 -20.10
N LYS A 134 -11.53 -3.40 -20.86
CA LYS A 134 -11.77 -3.64 -22.27
C LYS A 134 -12.74 -4.81 -22.45
N ASP A 135 -13.87 -4.56 -23.11
CA ASP A 135 -14.81 -5.62 -23.52
C ASP A 135 -14.24 -6.37 -24.74
N SER A 136 -14.10 -7.69 -24.65
CA SER A 136 -13.53 -8.51 -25.73
C SER A 136 -14.47 -8.66 -26.94
N GLN A 137 -15.73 -8.24 -26.86
CA GLN A 137 -16.69 -8.36 -27.94
C GLN A 137 -16.48 -7.30 -29.02
N ASP A 138 -16.25 -6.04 -28.60
CA ASP A 138 -16.10 -4.89 -29.49
C ASP A 138 -14.74 -4.20 -29.37
N ASN A 139 -13.94 -4.59 -28.37
CA ASN A 139 -12.66 -4.01 -27.97
C ASN A 139 -12.77 -2.60 -27.42
N TYR A 140 -13.96 -2.12 -27.05
CA TYR A 140 -14.17 -0.81 -26.46
C TYR A 140 -13.89 -0.82 -24.95
N GLY A 141 -13.62 0.38 -24.44
CA GLY A 141 -13.47 0.60 -23.02
C GLY A 141 -14.78 0.93 -22.33
N TYR A 142 -15.08 0.22 -21.24
CA TYR A 142 -16.27 0.44 -20.44
C TYR A 142 -15.93 0.60 -18.96
N ALA A 143 -16.86 1.24 -18.24
CA ALA A 143 -16.87 1.27 -16.79
C ALA A 143 -18.25 0.87 -16.24
N GLN A 144 -18.28 0.30 -15.05
CA GLN A 144 -19.49 0.01 -14.28
C GLN A 144 -19.32 0.42 -12.83
N VAL A 145 -20.44 0.74 -12.18
CA VAL A 145 -20.49 1.16 -10.79
C VAL A 145 -21.07 0.04 -9.94
N GLY A 146 -20.29 -0.44 -8.97
CA GLY A 146 -20.67 -1.48 -8.02
C GLY A 146 -21.18 -0.90 -6.70
N THR A 147 -22.25 -1.47 -6.18
CA THR A 147 -22.82 -1.13 -4.87
C THR A 147 -22.71 -2.32 -3.94
N VAL A 148 -21.93 -2.18 -2.86
CA VAL A 148 -21.83 -3.18 -1.81
C VAL A 148 -22.99 -3.04 -0.84
N SER A 149 -23.58 -4.15 -0.43
CA SER A 149 -24.62 -4.24 0.61
C SER A 149 -24.40 -5.50 1.44
N GLY A 150 -23.92 -5.33 2.66
CA GLY A 150 -23.50 -6.43 3.52
C GLY A 150 -22.35 -7.23 2.90
N THR A 151 -22.60 -8.48 2.52
CA THR A 151 -21.62 -9.36 1.86
C THR A 151 -21.93 -9.59 0.38
N SER A 152 -22.82 -8.78 -0.20
CA SER A 152 -23.22 -8.86 -1.61
C SER A 152 -22.82 -7.60 -2.36
N ILE A 153 -22.70 -7.71 -3.67
CA ILE A 153 -22.46 -6.58 -4.57
C ILE A 153 -23.39 -6.68 -5.77
N SER A 154 -23.82 -5.53 -6.28
CA SER A 154 -24.56 -5.41 -7.55
C SER A 154 -23.94 -4.32 -8.38
N PHE A 155 -24.07 -4.42 -9.71
CA PHE A 155 -23.52 -3.43 -10.65
C PHE A 155 -24.61 -2.77 -11.48
N GLY A 156 -24.41 -1.49 -11.77
CA GLY A 156 -25.22 -0.77 -12.75
C GLY A 156 -24.85 -1.14 -14.18
N SER A 157 -25.49 -0.46 -15.15
CA SER A 157 -25.21 -0.68 -16.58
C SER A 157 -23.82 -0.23 -16.98
N GLN A 158 -23.26 -0.85 -18.03
CA GLN A 158 -22.03 -0.42 -18.68
C GLN A 158 -22.16 1.02 -19.18
N VAL A 159 -21.12 1.81 -18.95
CA VAL A 159 -20.97 3.17 -19.49
C VAL A 159 -19.71 3.21 -20.35
N LEU A 160 -19.83 3.75 -21.56
CA LEU A 160 -18.73 3.82 -22.51
C LEU A 160 -17.64 4.81 -22.03
N VAL A 161 -16.45 4.30 -21.83
CA VAL A 161 -15.24 5.11 -21.58
C VAL A 161 -14.63 5.51 -22.92
N SER A 162 -14.43 4.56 -23.83
CA SER A 162 -13.83 4.77 -25.16
C SER A 162 -14.57 3.96 -26.20
N GLY A 163 -15.03 4.62 -27.26
CA GLY A 163 -15.66 4.00 -28.44
C GLY A 163 -14.64 3.53 -29.49
N ASN A 164 -13.36 3.53 -29.15
CA ASN A 164 -12.28 2.95 -29.93
C ASN A 164 -11.68 1.77 -29.17
N SER A 165 -10.93 0.91 -29.85
CA SER A 165 -10.15 -0.12 -29.17
C SER A 165 -9.25 0.53 -28.12
N SER A 166 -9.21 -0.02 -26.93
CA SER A 166 -8.47 0.54 -25.77
C SER A 166 -7.85 -0.56 -24.96
N ASP A 167 -6.67 -0.30 -24.39
CA ASP A 167 -5.92 -1.25 -23.60
C ASP A 167 -5.40 -0.60 -22.29
N ASP A 168 -4.81 -1.40 -21.39
CA ASP A 168 -4.05 -0.95 -20.22
C ASP A 168 -4.84 0.04 -19.34
N PHE A 169 -6.00 -0.38 -18.83
CA PHE A 169 -6.82 0.45 -17.95
C PHE A 169 -6.22 0.57 -16.55
N SER A 170 -6.25 1.80 -16.00
CA SER A 170 -5.97 2.08 -14.60
C SER A 170 -7.03 3.04 -14.04
N VAL A 171 -7.67 2.66 -12.95
CA VAL A 171 -8.68 3.45 -12.25
C VAL A 171 -8.09 3.98 -10.96
N VAL A 172 -8.28 5.26 -10.67
CA VAL A 172 -7.85 5.88 -9.42
C VAL A 172 -8.88 6.90 -8.95
N TYR A 173 -9.18 6.91 -7.66
CA TYR A 173 -10.04 7.90 -7.03
C TYR A 173 -9.22 9.09 -6.54
N ASP A 174 -9.56 10.29 -7.00
CA ASP A 174 -9.04 11.57 -6.51
C ASP A 174 -9.90 12.06 -5.34
N GLY A 175 -9.39 11.89 -4.12
CA GLY A 175 -10.09 12.25 -2.90
C GLY A 175 -10.30 13.76 -2.71
N THR A 176 -9.44 14.62 -3.28
CA THR A 176 -9.58 16.08 -3.24
C THR A 176 -10.69 16.55 -4.17
N ALA A 177 -10.75 16.04 -5.38
CA ALA A 177 -11.77 16.40 -6.35
C ALA A 177 -13.10 15.64 -6.13
N GLY A 178 -13.09 14.54 -5.37
CA GLY A 178 -14.24 13.62 -5.23
C GLY A 178 -14.63 13.00 -6.57
N LYS A 179 -13.65 12.54 -7.35
CA LYS A 179 -13.82 12.03 -8.70
C LYS A 179 -13.01 10.78 -8.96
N THR A 180 -13.55 9.92 -9.80
CA THR A 180 -12.82 8.77 -10.32
C THR A 180 -12.17 9.13 -11.65
N VAL A 181 -10.88 8.86 -11.80
CA VAL A 181 -10.14 9.03 -13.06
C VAL A 181 -9.86 7.67 -13.67
N VAL A 182 -10.17 7.52 -14.96
CA VAL A 182 -9.87 6.33 -15.75
C VAL A 182 -8.80 6.69 -16.77
N PHE A 183 -7.62 6.08 -16.60
CA PHE A 183 -6.50 6.14 -17.56
C PHE A 183 -6.54 4.93 -18.46
N TYR A 184 -6.17 5.09 -19.72
CA TYR A 184 -6.08 3.98 -20.69
C TYR A 184 -5.22 4.35 -21.89
N ARG A 185 -4.81 3.36 -22.66
CA ARG A 185 -4.20 3.52 -23.98
C ARG A 185 -5.27 3.43 -25.05
N GLY A 186 -5.43 4.49 -25.87
CA GLY A 186 -6.26 4.47 -27.06
C GLY A 186 -5.57 3.75 -28.21
N THR A 187 -6.32 2.90 -28.94
CA THR A 187 -5.88 2.17 -30.16
C THR A 187 -7.03 2.14 -31.18
N PRO A 188 -6.87 1.71 -32.43
CA PRO A 188 -5.66 1.30 -33.12
C PRO A 188 -4.91 2.44 -33.82
N TYR A 189 -5.46 3.64 -33.91
CA TYR A 189 -4.86 4.72 -34.70
C TYR A 189 -4.24 5.83 -33.87
N ASN A 190 -4.69 5.99 -32.62
CA ASN A 190 -4.08 6.88 -31.64
C ASN A 190 -3.49 6.03 -30.52
N VAL A 191 -2.21 5.78 -30.63
CA VAL A 191 -1.41 5.16 -29.57
C VAL A 191 -1.14 6.18 -28.46
N ALA A 192 -2.17 6.91 -28.06
CA ALA A 192 -2.10 7.97 -27.08
C ALA A 192 -2.51 7.45 -25.70
N GLY A 193 -1.90 8.01 -24.67
CA GLY A 193 -2.40 7.90 -23.31
C GLY A 193 -3.57 8.87 -23.12
N GLU A 194 -4.71 8.32 -22.80
CA GLU A 194 -5.96 9.03 -22.65
C GLU A 194 -6.52 8.89 -21.24
N ALA A 195 -7.25 9.90 -20.79
CA ALA A 195 -7.92 9.90 -19.49
C ALA A 195 -9.28 10.55 -19.55
N LYS A 196 -10.20 10.05 -18.71
CA LYS A 196 -11.50 10.70 -18.48
C LYS A 196 -11.77 10.79 -16.98
N VAL A 197 -12.34 11.93 -16.57
CA VAL A 197 -12.78 12.18 -15.20
C VAL A 197 -14.23 11.79 -15.07
N GLY A 198 -14.52 10.86 -14.19
CA GLY A 198 -15.85 10.33 -13.93
C GLY A 198 -16.50 10.97 -12.71
N THR A 199 -17.80 11.19 -12.79
CA THR A 199 -18.66 11.55 -11.66
C THR A 199 -19.66 10.41 -11.43
N VAL A 200 -19.54 9.73 -10.29
CA VAL A 200 -20.45 8.66 -9.89
C VAL A 200 -21.72 9.26 -9.31
N SER A 201 -22.86 8.75 -9.75
CA SER A 201 -24.20 9.12 -9.24
C SER A 201 -25.11 7.90 -9.24
N GLY A 202 -25.57 7.50 -8.05
CA GLY A 202 -26.34 6.27 -7.87
C GLY A 202 -25.57 5.03 -8.31
N THR A 203 -26.02 4.36 -9.35
CA THR A 203 -25.40 3.15 -9.91
C THR A 203 -24.76 3.39 -11.29
N SER A 204 -24.52 4.66 -11.65
CA SER A 204 -23.93 5.03 -12.94
C SER A 204 -22.77 6.00 -12.77
N ILE A 205 -21.95 6.12 -13.79
CA ILE A 205 -20.86 7.10 -13.89
C ILE A 205 -21.05 7.91 -15.17
N SER A 206 -20.80 9.20 -15.09
CA SER A 206 -20.77 10.09 -16.28
C SER A 206 -19.36 10.64 -16.45
N PHE A 207 -18.87 10.71 -17.67
CA PHE A 207 -17.52 11.15 -17.96
C PHE A 207 -17.48 12.55 -18.55
N GLY A 208 -16.50 13.35 -18.12
CA GLY A 208 -16.14 14.62 -18.74
C GLY A 208 -15.42 14.44 -20.08
N SER A 209 -14.82 15.53 -20.55
CA SER A 209 -14.09 15.53 -21.83
C SER A 209 -12.85 14.63 -21.77
N LEU A 210 -12.52 14.06 -22.92
CA LEU A 210 -11.28 13.32 -23.11
C LEU A 210 -10.07 14.25 -22.90
N ALA A 211 -9.08 13.80 -22.16
CA ALA A 211 -7.78 14.43 -22.02
C ALA A 211 -6.68 13.48 -22.48
N THR A 212 -5.79 13.96 -23.32
CA THR A 212 -4.60 13.22 -23.76
C THR A 212 -3.42 13.62 -22.87
N TRP A 213 -2.73 12.65 -22.26
CA TRP A 213 -1.59 12.89 -21.39
C TRP A 213 -0.23 12.53 -22.02
N THR A 214 -0.22 11.69 -23.07
CA THR A 214 0.96 11.42 -23.90
C THR A 214 0.54 10.90 -25.28
N ASN A 215 1.41 11.08 -26.29
CA ASN A 215 1.26 10.49 -27.62
C ASN A 215 2.33 9.42 -27.91
N ASN A 216 2.98 8.92 -26.88
CA ASN A 216 4.19 8.07 -26.96
C ASN A 216 3.89 6.57 -26.83
N ASN A 217 2.71 6.10 -27.26
CA ASN A 217 2.32 4.70 -27.17
C ASN A 217 2.57 4.12 -25.77
N PRO A 218 1.83 4.57 -24.74
CA PRO A 218 2.00 4.09 -23.39
C PRO A 218 1.54 2.63 -23.23
N GLY A 219 2.20 1.90 -22.36
CA GLY A 219 1.81 0.55 -21.98
C GLY A 219 2.04 0.29 -20.50
N TYR A 220 1.46 -0.79 -19.97
CA TYR A 220 1.62 -1.19 -18.56
C TYR A 220 1.30 -0.06 -17.57
N ILE A 221 0.15 0.58 -17.75
CA ILE A 221 -0.28 1.76 -17.03
C ILE A 221 -0.68 1.40 -15.59
N SER A 222 -0.14 2.13 -14.62
CA SER A 222 -0.57 2.09 -13.23
C SER A 222 -0.71 3.51 -12.68
N SER A 223 -1.58 3.72 -11.69
CA SER A 223 -1.82 5.04 -11.13
C SER A 223 -2.03 5.02 -9.62
N ALA A 224 -1.70 6.13 -8.97
CA ALA A 224 -1.94 6.35 -7.55
C ALA A 224 -2.38 7.79 -7.29
N TYR A 225 -3.10 7.98 -6.19
CA TYR A 225 -3.50 9.29 -5.70
C TYR A 225 -2.58 9.74 -4.57
N ASP A 226 -1.88 10.88 -4.79
CA ASP A 226 -1.11 11.58 -3.77
C ASP A 226 -2.05 12.50 -2.98
N SER A 227 -2.47 12.05 -1.81
CA SER A 227 -3.41 12.77 -0.95
C SER A 227 -2.83 14.05 -0.34
N THR A 228 -1.51 14.19 -0.24
CA THR A 228 -0.85 15.39 0.28
C THR A 228 -0.86 16.53 -0.73
N SER A 229 -0.57 16.23 -2.00
CA SER A 229 -0.58 17.24 -3.06
C SER A 229 -1.96 17.41 -3.72
N GLY A 230 -2.90 16.49 -3.48
CA GLY A 230 -4.21 16.43 -4.16
C GLY A 230 -4.03 16.18 -5.67
N LYS A 231 -3.16 15.22 -6.04
CA LYS A 231 -2.81 14.92 -7.43
C LYS A 231 -2.93 13.44 -7.71
N VAL A 232 -3.21 13.11 -8.95
CA VAL A 232 -3.08 11.74 -9.46
C VAL A 232 -1.76 11.61 -10.21
N VAL A 233 -1.10 10.47 -10.05
CA VAL A 233 0.13 10.15 -10.76
C VAL A 233 -0.12 8.92 -11.61
N VAL A 234 0.24 8.96 -12.88
CA VAL A 234 0.22 7.80 -13.77
C VAL A 234 1.63 7.44 -14.20
N VAL A 235 1.97 6.16 -14.07
CA VAL A 235 3.24 5.54 -14.44
C VAL A 235 3.00 4.66 -15.66
N TYR A 236 3.92 4.65 -16.60
CA TYR A 236 3.77 3.92 -17.86
C TYR A 236 5.11 3.61 -18.56
N ALA A 237 5.10 2.60 -19.41
CA ALA A 237 6.14 2.40 -20.41
C ALA A 237 5.90 3.34 -21.60
N ASP A 238 6.83 4.22 -21.87
CA ASP A 238 6.90 4.98 -23.13
C ASP A 238 7.53 4.09 -24.19
N GLN A 239 6.71 3.41 -24.98
CA GLN A 239 7.19 2.46 -25.99
C GLN A 239 7.87 3.17 -27.18
N SER A 240 7.56 4.46 -27.40
CA SER A 240 8.17 5.25 -28.47
C SER A 240 9.59 5.67 -28.12
N ALA A 241 9.84 6.04 -26.86
CA ALA A 241 11.17 6.41 -26.37
C ALA A 241 11.93 5.24 -25.72
N SER A 242 11.31 4.05 -25.62
CA SER A 242 11.87 2.88 -24.93
C SER A 242 12.30 3.18 -23.49
N SER A 243 11.48 3.92 -22.76
CA SER A 243 11.76 4.36 -21.37
C SER A 243 10.55 4.20 -20.47
N ALA A 244 10.77 4.21 -19.16
CA ALA A 244 9.71 4.25 -18.17
C ALA A 244 9.49 5.68 -17.68
N LYS A 245 8.25 6.12 -17.63
CA LYS A 245 7.89 7.50 -17.30
C LYS A 245 6.73 7.59 -16.32
N ALA A 246 6.55 8.77 -15.76
CA ALA A 246 5.37 9.14 -15.00
C ALA A 246 4.95 10.59 -15.31
N ILE A 247 3.68 10.89 -15.11
CA ILE A 247 3.14 12.24 -15.27
C ILE A 247 2.14 12.53 -14.15
N VAL A 248 2.08 13.80 -13.74
CA VAL A 248 1.20 14.27 -12.66
C VAL A 248 -0.04 14.92 -13.26
N GLY A 249 -1.21 14.44 -12.85
CA GLY A 249 -2.51 14.98 -13.24
C GLY A 249 -3.15 15.82 -12.13
N THR A 250 -3.80 16.92 -12.53
CA THR A 250 -4.62 17.78 -11.67
C THR A 250 -6.05 17.74 -12.13
N VAL A 251 -6.93 17.19 -11.28
CA VAL A 251 -8.38 17.16 -11.57
C VAL A 251 -9.02 18.48 -11.15
N SER A 252 -9.90 18.99 -12.01
CA SER A 252 -10.72 20.19 -11.75
C SER A 252 -12.11 20.01 -12.36
N GLY A 253 -13.11 19.86 -11.50
CA GLY A 253 -14.47 19.52 -11.93
C GLY A 253 -14.50 18.17 -12.65
N THR A 254 -14.81 18.15 -13.93
CA THR A 254 -14.85 16.96 -14.79
C THR A 254 -13.71 16.92 -15.82
N SER A 255 -12.67 17.72 -15.61
CA SER A 255 -11.50 17.80 -16.48
C SER A 255 -10.22 17.44 -15.71
N ILE A 256 -9.20 17.02 -16.43
CA ILE A 256 -7.86 16.79 -15.89
C ILE A 256 -6.83 17.46 -16.79
N SER A 257 -5.84 18.09 -16.18
CA SER A 257 -4.67 18.66 -16.86
C SER A 257 -3.40 17.98 -16.38
N PHE A 258 -2.39 17.91 -17.22
CA PHE A 258 -1.16 17.20 -16.95
C PHE A 258 0.05 18.13 -16.93
N GLY A 259 1.01 17.83 -16.08
CA GLY A 259 2.29 18.52 -16.01
C GLY A 259 3.33 17.96 -16.98
N SER A 260 4.61 18.09 -16.61
CA SER A 260 5.71 17.54 -17.41
C SER A 260 5.95 16.07 -17.06
N GLU A 261 6.33 15.28 -18.06
CA GLU A 261 6.77 13.90 -17.85
C GLU A 261 8.06 13.85 -17.02
N GLY A 262 8.09 12.95 -16.02
CA GLY A 262 9.29 12.57 -15.29
C GLY A 262 9.78 11.21 -15.78
N THR A 263 11.09 11.06 -16.01
CA THR A 263 11.69 9.77 -16.35
C THR A 263 11.93 8.97 -15.08
N LEU A 264 11.34 7.79 -15.03
CA LEU A 264 11.49 6.82 -13.94
C LEU A 264 12.71 5.91 -14.20
N ASP A 265 12.84 5.43 -15.43
CA ASP A 265 13.94 4.59 -15.89
C ASP A 265 14.24 4.89 -17.37
N SER A 266 15.52 4.75 -17.76
CA SER A 266 15.94 4.90 -19.15
C SER A 266 15.56 3.70 -20.03
N GLY A 267 15.08 2.61 -19.43
CA GLY A 267 14.54 1.43 -20.09
C GLY A 267 13.05 1.29 -19.95
N LEU A 268 12.47 0.36 -20.73
CA LEU A 268 11.07 0.02 -20.60
C LEU A 268 10.77 -0.66 -19.26
N LEU A 269 9.58 -0.47 -18.78
CA LEU A 269 8.99 -1.34 -17.76
C LEU A 269 8.00 -2.32 -18.40
N TYR A 270 7.89 -3.54 -17.79
CA TYR A 270 6.90 -4.54 -18.20
C TYR A 270 6.00 -4.84 -17.05
N ALA A 271 5.07 -4.54 -16.64
CA ALA A 271 4.26 -4.64 -15.45
C ALA A 271 4.71 -3.63 -14.40
N SER A 272 3.80 -2.80 -14.01
CA SER A 272 4.00 -1.86 -12.91
C SER A 272 2.79 -1.86 -12.01
N ASP A 273 3.05 -1.58 -10.75
CA ASP A 273 2.03 -1.22 -9.79
C ASP A 273 2.53 -0.06 -8.95
N THR A 274 1.62 0.79 -8.49
CA THR A 274 1.97 2.09 -7.91
C THR A 274 1.09 2.36 -6.70
N THR A 275 1.73 2.75 -5.58
CA THR A 275 1.04 3.16 -4.36
C THR A 275 1.55 4.50 -3.85
N TYR A 276 0.80 5.11 -2.94
CA TYR A 276 1.20 6.32 -2.24
C TYR A 276 1.47 6.03 -0.77
N ASP A 277 2.72 6.24 -0.36
CA ASP A 277 3.14 6.24 1.06
C ASP A 277 2.78 7.59 1.68
N SER A 278 1.68 7.63 2.42
CA SER A 278 1.18 8.86 3.04
C SER A 278 2.04 9.32 4.23
N ASN A 279 2.83 8.44 4.85
CA ASN A 279 3.74 8.78 5.93
C ASN A 279 4.99 9.48 5.38
N ALA A 280 5.62 8.92 4.36
CA ALA A 280 6.77 9.53 3.72
C ALA A 280 6.37 10.63 2.71
N GLN A 281 5.10 10.70 2.31
CA GLN A 281 4.56 11.57 1.24
C GLN A 281 5.28 11.32 -0.08
N ARG A 282 5.28 10.05 -0.50
CA ARG A 282 5.99 9.58 -1.69
C ARG A 282 5.16 8.61 -2.51
N ILE A 283 5.38 8.66 -3.81
CA ILE A 283 4.93 7.60 -4.73
C ILE A 283 5.95 6.47 -4.69
N VAL A 284 5.47 5.24 -4.56
CA VAL A 284 6.32 4.05 -4.66
C VAL A 284 5.83 3.21 -5.83
N VAL A 285 6.78 2.88 -6.72
CA VAL A 285 6.50 2.09 -7.92
C VAL A 285 7.28 0.79 -7.83
N ALA A 286 6.60 -0.35 -8.04
CA ALA A 286 7.23 -1.64 -8.30
C ALA A 286 7.05 -1.99 -9.77
N TYR A 287 8.13 -2.35 -10.46
CA TYR A 287 8.11 -2.60 -11.91
C TYR A 287 9.15 -3.63 -12.34
N THR A 288 8.90 -4.30 -13.46
CA THR A 288 9.87 -5.16 -14.11
C THR A 288 10.76 -4.31 -15.01
N ASP A 289 12.04 -4.22 -14.66
CA ASP A 289 13.04 -3.37 -15.32
C ASP A 289 13.68 -4.07 -16.52
N ALA A 290 13.31 -3.64 -17.71
CA ALA A 290 13.84 -4.22 -18.97
C ALA A 290 15.35 -4.01 -19.16
N ASN A 291 15.91 -2.92 -18.61
CA ASN A 291 17.34 -2.64 -18.69
C ASN A 291 18.17 -3.48 -17.72
N ASN A 292 17.54 -4.01 -16.66
CA ASN A 292 18.20 -4.81 -15.64
C ASN A 292 17.74 -6.26 -15.69
N SER A 293 17.91 -6.93 -16.81
CA SER A 293 17.57 -8.36 -17.00
C SER A 293 16.12 -8.71 -16.64
N ASN A 294 15.19 -7.77 -16.74
CA ASN A 294 13.81 -7.88 -16.32
C ASN A 294 13.64 -8.23 -14.84
N TYR A 295 14.52 -7.75 -13.97
CA TYR A 295 14.39 -7.91 -12.53
C TYR A 295 13.26 -7.06 -11.98
N LEU A 296 12.56 -7.57 -10.97
CA LEU A 296 11.61 -6.73 -10.23
C LEU A 296 12.37 -5.68 -9.44
N THR A 297 12.05 -4.44 -9.70
CA THR A 297 12.71 -3.26 -9.16
C THR A 297 11.67 -2.33 -8.52
N THR A 298 12.07 -1.54 -7.54
CA THR A 298 11.22 -0.50 -6.93
C THR A 298 11.94 0.83 -6.91
N ILE A 299 11.16 1.91 -7.00
CA ILE A 299 11.69 3.28 -7.00
C ILE A 299 10.74 4.23 -6.26
N VAL A 300 11.29 5.29 -5.68
CA VAL A 300 10.54 6.29 -4.92
C VAL A 300 10.45 7.59 -5.70
N GLY A 301 9.23 8.08 -5.89
CA GLY A 301 8.92 9.33 -6.59
C GLY A 301 8.50 10.44 -5.63
N THR A 302 8.89 11.67 -5.95
CA THR A 302 8.50 12.90 -5.24
C THR A 302 7.71 13.80 -6.16
N VAL A 303 6.46 14.08 -5.81
CA VAL A 303 5.62 15.06 -6.52
C VAL A 303 5.94 16.46 -6.01
N SER A 304 6.11 17.40 -6.92
CA SER A 304 6.30 18.83 -6.63
C SER A 304 5.53 19.67 -7.64
N GLY A 305 4.42 20.25 -7.19
CA GLY A 305 3.49 20.96 -8.07
C GLY A 305 2.87 20.02 -9.10
N THR A 306 3.24 20.14 -10.37
CA THR A 306 2.77 19.30 -11.48
C THR A 306 3.90 18.44 -12.06
N SER A 307 5.01 18.30 -11.37
CA SER A 307 6.17 17.50 -11.79
C SER A 307 6.41 16.35 -10.83
N ILE A 308 7.05 15.31 -11.31
CA ILE A 308 7.54 14.19 -10.49
C ILE A 308 9.01 13.93 -10.78
N SER A 309 9.79 13.65 -9.73
CA SER A 309 11.19 13.22 -9.83
C SER A 309 11.38 11.94 -9.04
N PHE A 310 12.38 11.14 -9.43
CA PHE A 310 12.62 9.83 -8.84
C PHE A 310 13.99 9.75 -8.18
N GLY A 311 14.09 8.94 -7.13
CA GLY A 311 15.34 8.61 -6.46
C GLY A 311 16.08 7.47 -7.18
N THR A 312 16.92 6.76 -6.43
CA THR A 312 17.62 5.59 -6.95
C THR A 312 16.75 4.34 -6.86
N SER A 313 16.69 3.57 -7.93
CA SER A 313 15.98 2.30 -7.97
C SER A 313 16.68 1.22 -7.13
N VAL A 314 15.90 0.30 -6.59
CA VAL A 314 16.37 -0.83 -5.75
C VAL A 314 15.79 -2.13 -6.30
N VAL A 315 16.64 -3.12 -6.55
CA VAL A 315 16.22 -4.45 -6.99
C VAL A 315 15.47 -5.17 -5.85
N VAL A 316 14.23 -5.56 -6.10
CA VAL A 316 13.43 -6.36 -5.17
C VAL A 316 13.86 -7.82 -5.24
N VAL A 317 13.94 -8.38 -6.43
CA VAL A 317 14.43 -9.73 -6.67
C VAL A 317 15.14 -9.81 -8.02
N SER A 318 16.31 -10.47 -8.05
CA SER A 318 17.10 -10.67 -9.26
C SER A 318 16.54 -11.80 -10.12
N SER A 319 15.26 -11.68 -10.47
CA SER A 319 14.49 -12.66 -11.25
C SER A 319 13.39 -11.95 -12.03
N TYR A 320 13.10 -12.45 -13.22
CA TYR A 320 11.98 -11.98 -14.01
C TYR A 320 10.65 -12.27 -13.32
N THR A 321 9.76 -11.30 -13.23
CA THR A 321 8.37 -11.49 -12.83
C THR A 321 7.47 -10.41 -13.41
N GLN A 322 6.26 -10.81 -13.82
CA GLN A 322 5.19 -9.89 -14.26
C GLN A 322 3.98 -9.93 -13.31
N ASN A 323 4.09 -10.66 -12.21
CA ASN A 323 3.03 -10.78 -11.21
C ASN A 323 3.54 -10.17 -9.92
N SER A 324 3.31 -8.90 -9.74
CA SER A 324 3.65 -8.15 -8.54
C SER A 324 2.57 -7.14 -8.22
N CYS A 325 2.46 -6.78 -6.95
CA CYS A 325 1.69 -5.65 -6.47
C CYS A 325 2.44 -4.92 -5.36
N VAL A 326 2.09 -3.66 -5.16
CA VAL A 326 2.65 -2.80 -4.12
C VAL A 326 1.55 -2.06 -3.40
N ASP A 327 1.51 -2.17 -2.05
CA ASP A 327 0.54 -1.50 -1.21
C ASP A 327 1.20 -0.84 -0.01
N PHE A 328 0.62 0.25 0.46
CA PHE A 328 1.07 0.95 1.65
C PHE A 328 0.19 0.61 2.85
N ASP A 329 0.82 0.05 3.90
CA ASP A 329 0.20 -0.17 5.21
C ASP A 329 0.39 1.10 6.06
N ALA A 330 -0.68 1.87 6.20
CA ALA A 330 -0.66 3.14 6.94
C ALA A 330 -0.50 2.94 8.46
N THR A 331 -0.80 1.75 9.01
CA THR A 331 -0.59 1.44 10.42
C THR A 331 0.87 1.10 10.70
N ALA A 332 1.47 0.28 9.85
CA ALA A 332 2.88 -0.08 9.97
C ALA A 332 3.83 1.01 9.43
N ASN A 333 3.32 1.98 8.66
CA ASN A 333 4.11 2.95 7.88
C ASN A 333 5.15 2.25 7.00
N LYS A 334 4.71 1.23 6.28
CA LYS A 334 5.55 0.36 5.44
C LYS A 334 4.85 0.05 4.14
N VAL A 335 5.66 -0.22 3.14
CA VAL A 335 5.20 -0.70 1.84
C VAL A 335 5.36 -2.21 1.79
N LEU A 336 4.32 -2.95 1.40
CA LEU A 336 4.41 -4.36 1.06
C LEU A 336 4.57 -4.50 -0.46
N ILE A 337 5.63 -5.19 -0.89
CA ILE A 337 5.80 -5.60 -2.28
C ILE A 337 5.61 -7.12 -2.32
N ALA A 338 4.52 -7.56 -2.93
CA ALA A 338 4.23 -8.98 -3.12
C ALA A 338 4.47 -9.36 -4.58
N TYR A 339 5.06 -10.52 -4.83
CA TYR A 339 5.46 -10.95 -6.16
C TYR A 339 5.54 -12.47 -6.30
N ARG A 340 5.48 -12.95 -7.56
CA ARG A 340 5.86 -14.31 -7.89
C ARG A 340 7.37 -14.38 -8.01
N ASP A 341 8.00 -15.21 -7.19
CA ASP A 341 9.45 -15.38 -7.21
C ASP A 341 9.84 -16.52 -8.16
N ASN A 342 10.20 -16.17 -9.39
CA ASN A 342 10.60 -17.17 -10.40
C ASN A 342 11.96 -17.83 -10.04
N SER A 343 12.76 -17.24 -9.16
CA SER A 343 14.00 -17.85 -8.66
C SER A 343 13.74 -18.87 -7.55
N ASN A 344 12.54 -18.85 -6.97
CA ASN A 344 12.11 -19.75 -5.89
C ASN A 344 10.83 -20.50 -6.28
N ASN A 345 10.90 -21.37 -7.26
CA ASN A 345 9.81 -22.23 -7.72
C ASN A 345 8.49 -21.52 -8.04
N ASN A 346 8.53 -20.24 -8.42
CA ASN A 346 7.37 -19.38 -8.67
C ASN A 346 6.47 -19.17 -7.43
N TYR A 347 7.03 -19.29 -6.23
CA TYR A 347 6.29 -19.11 -5.00
C TYR A 347 5.86 -17.65 -4.81
N GLY A 348 4.71 -17.47 -4.18
CA GLY A 348 4.27 -16.15 -3.73
C GLY A 348 5.14 -15.66 -2.58
N THR A 349 5.83 -14.54 -2.80
CA THR A 349 6.84 -13.99 -1.90
C THR A 349 6.57 -12.51 -1.66
N THR A 350 6.94 -12.01 -0.49
CA THR A 350 6.85 -10.58 -0.16
C THR A 350 8.18 -10.04 0.33
N LYS A 351 8.36 -8.74 0.18
CA LYS A 351 9.32 -7.92 0.92
C LYS A 351 8.64 -6.68 1.48
N ILE A 352 9.12 -6.23 2.63
CA ILE A 352 8.67 -4.98 3.27
C ILE A 352 9.64 -3.88 2.89
N GLY A 353 9.10 -2.76 2.39
CA GLY A 353 9.83 -1.54 2.07
C GLY A 353 9.67 -0.49 3.15
N THR A 354 10.76 0.18 3.50
CA THR A 354 10.75 1.39 4.33
C THR A 354 11.27 2.55 3.52
N VAL A 355 10.40 3.54 3.28
CA VAL A 355 10.76 4.76 2.53
C VAL A 355 11.41 5.78 3.47
N SER A 356 12.51 6.37 3.02
CA SER A 356 13.19 7.47 3.71
C SER A 356 13.72 8.46 2.68
N GLY A 357 13.16 9.66 2.67
CA GLY A 357 13.44 10.67 1.65
C GLY A 357 13.05 10.19 0.25
N THR A 358 14.02 9.97 -0.62
CA THR A 358 13.85 9.46 -1.99
C THR A 358 14.36 8.03 -2.15
N SER A 359 14.66 7.34 -1.05
CA SER A 359 15.20 5.98 -1.03
C SER A 359 14.21 5.02 -0.39
N ILE A 360 14.34 3.73 -0.72
CA ILE A 360 13.60 2.65 -0.07
C ILE A 360 14.59 1.55 0.33
N SER A 361 14.48 1.06 1.56
CA SER A 361 15.20 -0.11 2.04
C SER A 361 14.25 -1.30 2.11
N LEU A 362 14.74 -2.50 1.77
CA LEU A 362 13.93 -3.71 1.68
C LEU A 362 14.32 -4.73 2.76
N SER A 363 13.32 -5.41 3.31
CA SER A 363 13.50 -6.55 4.20
C SER A 363 14.03 -7.78 3.45
N SER A 364 14.38 -8.84 4.20
CA SER A 364 14.52 -10.18 3.65
C SER A 364 13.20 -10.66 3.04
N ALA A 365 13.27 -11.54 2.05
CA ALA A 365 12.10 -12.15 1.42
C ALA A 365 11.36 -13.08 2.40
N SER A 366 10.04 -13.09 2.32
CA SER A 366 9.15 -13.97 3.08
C SER A 366 8.14 -14.64 2.15
N VAL A 367 8.12 -15.96 2.14
CA VAL A 367 7.16 -16.74 1.32
C VAL A 367 5.81 -16.76 2.02
N PHE A 368 4.77 -16.30 1.32
CA PHE A 368 3.39 -16.36 1.83
C PHE A 368 2.63 -17.59 1.30
N VAL A 369 3.06 -18.15 0.16
CA VAL A 369 2.50 -19.39 -0.38
C VAL A 369 3.54 -20.17 -1.17
N SER A 370 3.66 -21.48 -0.88
CA SER A 370 4.55 -22.39 -1.59
C SER A 370 3.82 -23.02 -2.79
N GLY A 371 3.58 -22.23 -3.83
CA GLY A 371 2.91 -22.65 -5.07
C GLY A 371 3.03 -21.59 -6.15
N LEU A 372 2.82 -22.00 -7.40
CA LEU A 372 2.79 -21.08 -8.55
C LEU A 372 1.72 -20.01 -8.31
N THR A 373 2.14 -18.74 -8.29
CA THR A 373 1.28 -17.60 -8.00
C THR A 373 1.11 -16.72 -9.23
N ASN A 374 -0.13 -16.44 -9.63
CA ASN A 374 -0.46 -15.58 -10.76
C ASN A 374 -1.58 -14.60 -10.43
N TRP A 375 -1.71 -13.54 -11.22
CA TRP A 375 -2.78 -12.53 -11.12
C TRP A 375 -2.89 -11.89 -9.73
N LEU A 376 -1.72 -11.69 -9.11
CA LEU A 376 -1.58 -11.15 -7.76
C LEU A 376 -1.98 -9.68 -7.72
N ARG A 377 -2.85 -9.35 -6.78
CA ARG A 377 -3.24 -7.98 -6.42
C ARG A 377 -3.34 -7.85 -4.92
N GLY A 378 -3.07 -6.64 -4.43
CA GLY A 378 -3.17 -6.28 -3.04
C GLY A 378 -4.12 -5.12 -2.82
N VAL A 379 -4.60 -4.96 -1.59
CA VAL A 379 -5.27 -3.77 -1.09
C VAL A 379 -5.14 -3.69 0.42
N TYR A 380 -4.82 -2.51 0.93
CA TYR A 380 -4.78 -2.25 2.36
C TYR A 380 -6.20 -2.06 2.93
N ASP A 381 -6.50 -2.79 3.99
CA ASP A 381 -7.70 -2.67 4.81
C ASP A 381 -7.32 -1.98 6.13
N PRO A 382 -7.63 -0.69 6.30
CA PRO A 382 -7.27 0.09 7.47
C PRO A 382 -8.02 -0.34 8.74
N ASP A 383 -9.20 -0.91 8.62
CA ASP A 383 -9.99 -1.38 9.76
C ASP A 383 -9.35 -2.60 10.43
N SER A 384 -8.95 -3.57 9.62
CA SER A 384 -8.24 -4.76 10.11
C SER A 384 -6.74 -4.54 10.26
N GLN A 385 -6.20 -3.42 9.75
CA GLN A 385 -4.77 -3.10 9.70
C GLN A 385 -3.97 -4.20 8.99
N ARG A 386 -4.47 -4.63 7.82
CA ARG A 386 -3.91 -5.72 7.03
C ARG A 386 -3.96 -5.41 5.55
N ILE A 387 -3.02 -5.97 4.82
CA ILE A 387 -3.12 -6.02 3.35
C ILE A 387 -3.79 -7.34 2.98
N VAL A 388 -4.80 -7.28 2.15
CA VAL A 388 -5.44 -8.46 1.55
C VAL A 388 -4.79 -8.73 0.20
N LEU A 389 -4.25 -9.92 0.03
CA LEU A 389 -3.67 -10.41 -1.22
C LEU A 389 -4.65 -11.37 -1.87
N ALA A 390 -5.07 -11.08 -3.11
CA ALA A 390 -5.89 -11.96 -3.94
C ALA A 390 -5.06 -12.47 -5.12
N TYR A 391 -5.09 -13.79 -5.39
CA TYR A 391 -4.26 -14.41 -6.40
C TYR A 391 -4.77 -15.79 -6.84
N SER A 392 -4.37 -16.19 -8.05
CA SER A 392 -4.48 -17.58 -8.48
C SER A 392 -3.24 -18.34 -8.07
N ARG A 393 -3.41 -19.53 -7.54
CA ARG A 393 -2.31 -20.44 -7.25
C ARG A 393 -2.52 -21.84 -7.80
N GLU A 394 -1.42 -22.54 -8.05
CA GLU A 394 -1.42 -23.96 -8.40
C GLU A 394 -0.59 -24.74 -7.40
N ILE A 395 -1.19 -25.76 -6.80
CA ILE A 395 -0.51 -26.75 -5.97
C ILE A 395 -0.96 -28.15 -6.43
N SER A 396 0.01 -29.01 -6.75
CA SER A 396 -0.24 -30.40 -7.20
C SER A 396 -1.23 -30.48 -8.36
N SER A 397 -1.06 -29.61 -9.38
CA SER A 397 -1.90 -29.52 -10.57
C SER A 397 -3.37 -29.13 -10.30
N GLN A 398 -3.64 -28.52 -9.14
CA GLN A 398 -4.94 -27.96 -8.82
C GLN A 398 -4.83 -26.42 -8.75
N TYR A 399 -5.60 -25.77 -9.58
CA TYR A 399 -5.75 -24.32 -9.55
C TYR A 399 -6.80 -23.91 -8.52
N LYS A 400 -6.52 -22.84 -7.81
CA LYS A 400 -7.47 -22.16 -6.91
C LYS A 400 -7.30 -20.67 -7.01
N PHE A 401 -8.40 -19.95 -7.01
CA PHE A 401 -8.40 -18.52 -6.77
C PHE A 401 -8.69 -18.26 -5.29
N VAL A 402 -7.79 -17.57 -4.64
CA VAL A 402 -7.77 -17.43 -3.18
C VAL A 402 -7.47 -15.99 -2.77
N ALA A 403 -7.79 -15.66 -1.52
CA ALA A 403 -7.24 -14.50 -0.86
C ALA A 403 -6.75 -14.85 0.54
N GLN A 404 -5.79 -14.08 1.03
CA GLN A 404 -5.30 -14.14 2.40
C GLN A 404 -4.89 -12.77 2.89
N THR A 405 -4.81 -12.61 4.20
CA THR A 405 -4.35 -11.38 4.83
C THR A 405 -2.86 -11.44 5.13
N ALA A 406 -2.20 -10.29 5.02
CA ALA A 406 -0.84 -10.07 5.47
C ALA A 406 -0.84 -8.91 6.48
N GLN A 407 -0.38 -9.17 7.68
CA GLN A 407 -0.19 -8.14 8.69
C GLN A 407 1.29 -7.80 8.80
N LEU A 408 1.62 -6.55 8.52
CA LEU A 408 2.94 -6.04 8.78
C LEU A 408 3.07 -5.76 10.28
N ALA A 409 4.27 -5.94 10.82
CA ALA A 409 4.52 -5.58 12.20
C ALA A 409 4.38 -4.07 12.34
N SER A 410 3.34 -3.63 13.04
CA SER A 410 3.20 -2.24 13.44
C SER A 410 4.24 -1.92 14.50
N GLN A 411 4.87 -0.78 14.35
CA GLN A 411 5.75 -0.30 15.42
C GLN A 411 4.87 0.22 16.55
N ASN A 412 4.96 -0.41 17.70
CA ASN A 412 4.24 0.01 18.90
C ASN A 412 4.94 1.19 19.60
N PHE A 413 5.42 2.20 18.81
CA PHE A 413 5.99 3.40 19.41
C PHE A 413 4.95 4.23 20.19
N THR A 414 3.66 4.05 19.90
CA THR A 414 2.56 4.64 20.68
C THR A 414 2.46 4.07 22.09
N SER A 415 3.08 2.94 22.37
CA SER A 415 3.20 2.36 23.71
C SER A 415 4.43 2.87 24.47
N PHE A 416 5.10 3.93 23.99
CA PHE A 416 6.27 4.51 24.63
C PHE A 416 6.03 4.76 26.12
N VAL A 417 6.90 4.20 26.93
CA VAL A 417 6.81 4.31 28.40
C VAL A 417 8.04 4.96 29.00
N GLY A 418 9.16 4.99 28.27
CA GLY A 418 10.37 5.61 28.77
C GLY A 418 11.65 5.24 28.02
N ILE A 419 12.78 5.49 28.65
CA ILE A 419 14.13 5.21 28.13
C ILE A 419 14.87 4.34 29.14
N SER A 420 15.50 3.26 28.65
CA SER A 420 16.28 2.34 29.49
C SER A 420 17.52 3.04 30.10
N ASP A 421 17.76 2.80 31.39
CA ASP A 421 18.89 3.41 32.11
C ASP A 421 20.18 2.60 31.97
N ALA A 422 20.09 1.36 31.53
CA ALA A 422 21.19 0.45 31.24
C ALA A 422 20.75 -0.58 30.20
N ALA A 423 21.69 -1.37 29.71
CA ALA A 423 21.36 -2.55 28.90
C ALA A 423 20.62 -3.58 29.73
N ILE A 424 19.54 -4.16 29.22
CA ILE A 424 18.71 -5.16 29.89
C ILE A 424 18.72 -6.44 29.05
N SER A 425 19.13 -7.55 29.61
CA SER A 425 19.08 -8.84 28.92
C SER A 425 17.66 -9.35 28.77
N SER A 426 17.41 -10.16 27.75
CA SER A 426 16.08 -10.79 27.54
C SER A 426 15.63 -11.53 28.80
N ALA A 427 14.36 -11.34 29.17
CA ALA A 427 13.74 -11.88 30.38
C ALA A 427 14.31 -11.40 31.71
N ALA A 428 15.29 -10.48 31.71
CA ALA A 428 15.79 -9.83 32.92
C ALA A 428 14.97 -8.58 33.27
N SER A 429 15.01 -8.21 34.57
CA SER A 429 14.47 -6.92 35.02
C SER A 429 15.54 -5.83 34.92
N GLY A 430 15.12 -4.62 34.56
CA GLY A 430 15.99 -3.47 34.47
C GLY A 430 15.25 -2.15 34.53
N SER A 431 15.96 -1.09 34.88
CA SER A 431 15.40 0.24 35.14
C SER A 431 15.14 1.01 33.86
N VAL A 432 14.01 1.68 33.85
CA VAL A 432 13.54 2.56 32.77
C VAL A 432 13.12 3.89 33.36
N THR A 433 13.71 4.98 32.88
CA THR A 433 13.25 6.34 33.19
C THR A 433 11.94 6.61 32.46
N ILE A 434 10.90 6.90 33.24
CA ILE A 434 9.54 7.14 32.74
C ILE A 434 9.16 8.62 32.74
N LYS A 435 7.94 8.96 32.36
CA LYS A 435 7.39 10.33 32.32
C LYS A 435 7.71 11.16 33.57
N GLY A 436 8.23 12.38 33.34
CA GLY A 436 8.68 13.34 34.38
C GLY A 436 10.03 12.99 34.99
N GLY A 437 10.71 11.94 34.55
CA GLY A 437 12.12 11.66 34.86
C GLY A 437 13.07 12.31 33.86
N ILE A 438 14.34 12.38 34.25
CA ILE A 438 15.43 12.83 33.38
C ILE A 438 16.26 11.61 33.00
N SER A 439 16.22 11.23 31.73
CA SER A 439 17.17 10.23 31.21
C SER A 439 18.47 10.92 30.80
N SER A 440 19.59 10.40 31.24
CA SER A 440 20.94 10.89 30.93
C SER A 440 21.73 9.94 30.03
N ASN A 441 21.07 8.94 29.46
CA ASN A 441 21.70 7.86 28.67
C ASN A 441 21.43 7.98 27.17
N VAL A 442 20.94 9.13 26.72
CA VAL A 442 20.72 9.44 25.30
C VAL A 442 21.91 10.22 24.75
N THR A 443 22.03 10.30 23.43
CA THR A 443 23.12 11.05 22.77
C THR A 443 22.61 11.79 21.54
N GLY A 444 23.38 12.81 21.09
CA GLY A 444 23.09 13.52 19.86
C GLY A 444 21.94 14.53 19.94
N LEU A 445 21.53 14.92 21.14
CA LEU A 445 20.46 15.88 21.32
C LEU A 445 20.97 17.33 21.22
N THR A 446 20.08 18.25 20.86
CA THR A 446 20.30 19.70 20.93
C THR A 446 19.53 20.25 22.14
N ALA A 447 20.25 20.85 23.09
CA ALA A 447 19.65 21.41 24.30
C ALA A 447 18.51 22.38 23.96
N ASN A 448 17.48 22.39 24.81
CA ASN A 448 16.28 23.20 24.69
C ASN A 448 15.34 22.83 23.51
N SER A 449 15.67 21.82 22.70
CA SER A 449 14.82 21.29 21.60
C SER A 449 13.81 20.26 22.11
N THR A 450 12.62 20.26 21.53
CA THR A 450 11.60 19.24 21.76
C THR A 450 11.88 18.03 20.88
N TYR A 451 11.76 16.85 21.44
CA TYR A 451 11.99 15.58 20.78
C TYR A 451 10.75 14.70 20.79
N TYR A 452 10.58 13.96 19.72
CA TYR A 452 9.52 12.98 19.51
C TYR A 452 10.13 11.60 19.28
N VAL A 453 9.44 10.57 19.75
CA VAL A 453 9.82 9.19 19.45
C VAL A 453 9.42 8.91 18.00
N GLN A 454 10.38 8.51 17.20
CA GLN A 454 10.13 8.10 15.82
C GLN A 454 9.72 6.63 15.77
N SER A 455 9.16 6.23 14.66
CA SER A 455 8.73 4.85 14.44
C SER A 455 9.86 3.82 14.50
N ASP A 456 11.12 4.23 14.40
CA ASP A 456 12.31 3.41 14.56
C ASP A 456 12.89 3.41 15.98
N GLY A 457 12.19 4.04 16.91
CA GLY A 457 12.63 4.21 18.29
C GLY A 457 13.66 5.32 18.48
N THR A 458 14.09 6.01 17.42
CA THR A 458 14.99 7.15 17.56
C THR A 458 14.27 8.37 18.11
N LEU A 459 15.04 9.27 18.72
CA LEU A 459 14.55 10.57 19.12
C LEU A 459 14.88 11.60 18.03
N SER A 460 13.88 12.33 17.56
CA SER A 460 14.03 13.36 16.53
C SER A 460 13.24 14.61 16.87
N THR A 461 13.71 15.76 16.37
CA THR A 461 12.94 17.02 16.40
C THR A 461 11.81 17.04 15.36
N THR A 462 11.78 16.07 14.42
CA THR A 462 10.67 15.88 13.51
C THR A 462 9.44 15.41 14.30
N SER A 463 8.33 16.12 14.14
CA SER A 463 7.09 15.83 14.85
C SER A 463 6.59 14.40 14.50
N SER A 464 6.17 13.68 15.53
CA SER A 464 5.44 12.41 15.42
C SER A 464 4.24 12.43 16.37
N SER A 465 3.42 11.37 16.38
CA SER A 465 2.30 11.24 17.32
C SER A 465 2.73 11.04 18.78
N VAL A 466 4.01 10.78 19.05
CA VAL A 466 4.54 10.49 20.39
C VAL A 466 5.60 11.50 20.78
N LEU A 467 5.23 12.46 21.63
CA LEU A 467 6.15 13.38 22.27
C LEU A 467 7.04 12.62 23.26
N ALA A 468 8.36 12.75 23.15
CA ALA A 468 9.29 12.20 24.14
C ALA A 468 9.54 13.18 25.29
N GLY A 469 9.81 14.44 24.96
CA GLY A 469 10.12 15.45 25.96
C GLY A 469 11.06 16.54 25.42
N LYS A 470 11.75 17.21 26.33
CA LYS A 470 12.63 18.33 26.02
C LYS A 470 14.07 18.05 26.42
N ALA A 471 15.00 18.20 25.50
CA ALA A 471 16.43 17.99 25.76
C ALA A 471 16.97 19.08 26.71
N LEU A 472 17.69 18.65 27.73
CA LEU A 472 18.39 19.51 28.71
C LEU A 472 19.85 19.72 28.29
N SER A 473 20.44 18.73 27.63
CA SER A 473 21.82 18.76 27.12
C SER A 473 21.92 17.88 25.86
N SER A 474 23.12 17.69 25.35
CA SER A 474 23.38 16.74 24.25
C SER A 474 23.21 15.28 24.64
N THR A 475 23.10 15.00 25.95
CA THR A 475 23.03 13.62 26.49
C THR A 475 21.89 13.39 27.46
N SER A 476 21.04 14.42 27.73
CA SER A 476 19.94 14.29 28.67
C SER A 476 18.64 14.89 28.16
N ILE A 477 17.55 14.24 28.50
CA ILE A 477 16.19 14.64 28.14
C ILE A 477 15.26 14.52 29.36
N ASN A 478 14.45 15.56 29.57
CA ASN A 478 13.32 15.49 30.50
C ASN A 478 12.12 14.90 29.76
N LEU A 479 11.66 13.73 30.21
CA LEU A 479 10.55 13.02 29.62
C LEU A 479 9.22 13.67 30.03
N ASP A 480 8.54 14.29 29.08
CA ASP A 480 7.24 14.95 29.30
C ASP A 480 6.34 14.65 28.10
N TYR A 481 5.92 13.40 28.01
CA TYR A 481 5.01 12.96 26.96
C TYR A 481 3.56 13.00 27.44
N THR A 482 2.67 13.43 26.57
CA THR A 482 1.23 13.29 26.76
C THR A 482 0.82 11.89 26.31
N THR A 483 0.12 11.16 27.16
CA THR A 483 -0.47 9.84 26.85
C THR A 483 -1.75 10.01 26.05
#